data_9e353159c14550b350ae44f5cc42a9f5
#
_entry.id   9e353159c14550b350ae44f5cc42a9f5
#
_cell.length_a   1.000
_cell.length_b   1.000
_cell.length_c   1.000
_cell.angle_alpha   90.00
_cell.angle_beta   90.00
_cell.angle_gamma   90.00
#
_symmetry.space_group_name_H-M   'P 1'
#
loop_
_entity.id
_entity.type
_entity.pdbx_description
1 polymer ?
#
loop_
_entity_poly.entity_id
_entity_poly.type
_entity_poly.pdbx_seq_one_letter_code
_entity_poly.pdbx_strand_id
1 'polypeptide(L)'
;MNIDGKFLNGMKNKNNSPLDIVSAYSKEDGICYSQVAVEGKGNEIEAILRLLDKISVKECIVTIDAIGTQKEIIKKIGKKKSYFCLQVKGNQKTLKEDIEDYFADKGFREKLKEEGMYSRKTEKQRGRLETREYYYTEETEWLIKRNKEWKEVKGIGASILTTEENGKKQEQKRYYITNIAGGVEEFVRAVRGHWAIESYHWILDVTFREDASRTLNKNVARNLNILRKLAISILE
;
A
#
# COMPACT_ATOMS: atom_id res chain seq x y z
N MET A 1 -2.00 9.49 -1.77
CA MET A 1 -0.64 9.52 -1.16
C MET A 1 -0.23 8.10 -0.82
N ASN A 2 0.85 7.61 -1.39
CA ASN A 2 1.34 6.25 -1.20
C ASN A 2 2.58 6.27 -0.30
N ILE A 3 2.61 5.45 0.74
CA ILE A 3 3.73 5.36 1.68
C ILE A 3 4.30 3.95 1.62
N ASP A 4 5.62 3.84 1.44
CA ASP A 4 6.31 2.57 1.38
C ASP A 4 7.79 2.71 1.78
N GLY A 5 8.37 1.61 2.28
CA GLY A 5 9.76 1.51 2.67
C GLY A 5 10.63 0.96 1.53
N LYS A 6 11.84 1.48 1.39
CA LYS A 6 12.84 1.01 0.44
C LYS A 6 14.21 0.88 1.08
N PHE A 7 14.81 -0.31 0.96
CA PHE A 7 16.18 -0.54 1.35
C PHE A 7 17.16 -0.04 0.28
N LEU A 8 18.16 0.73 0.68
CA LEU A 8 19.27 1.10 -0.18
C LEU A 8 20.34 -0.01 -0.13
N ASN A 9 20.14 -1.05 -0.95
CA ASN A 9 20.96 -2.28 -0.92
C ASN A 9 22.43 -2.05 -1.27
N GLY A 10 22.74 -1.04 -2.07
CA GLY A 10 24.11 -0.69 -2.45
C GLY A 10 25.04 -0.38 -1.27
N MET A 11 24.46 -0.07 -0.10
CA MET A 11 25.24 0.14 1.15
C MET A 11 25.58 -1.13 1.91
N LYS A 12 25.00 -2.28 1.53
CA LYS A 12 25.17 -3.53 2.25
C LYS A 12 26.60 -4.05 2.11
N ASN A 13 27.30 -4.20 3.23
CA ASN A 13 28.57 -4.93 3.33
C ASN A 13 28.61 -5.75 4.61
N LYS A 14 29.74 -6.45 4.87
CA LYS A 14 29.91 -7.30 6.07
C LYS A 14 29.69 -6.55 7.40
N ASN A 15 29.89 -5.22 7.42
CA ASN A 15 29.88 -4.40 8.64
C ASN A 15 28.71 -3.39 8.69
N ASN A 16 27.95 -3.20 7.60
CA ASN A 16 26.88 -2.22 7.51
C ASN A 16 25.57 -2.85 7.05
N SER A 17 24.49 -2.59 7.80
CA SER A 17 23.12 -2.85 7.34
C SER A 17 22.73 -1.83 6.27
N PRO A 18 21.89 -2.21 5.29
CA PRO A 18 21.33 -1.25 4.34
C PRO A 18 20.56 -0.16 5.08
N LEU A 19 20.53 1.03 4.50
CA LEU A 19 19.68 2.10 4.99
C LEU A 19 18.26 1.88 4.47
N ASP A 20 17.29 1.82 5.37
CA ASP A 20 15.89 1.76 5.02
C ASP A 20 15.28 3.17 5.06
N ILE A 21 14.50 3.53 4.04
CA ILE A 21 13.88 4.84 3.89
C ILE A 21 12.39 4.66 3.59
N VAL A 22 11.54 5.16 4.47
CA VAL A 22 10.11 5.27 4.23
C VAL A 22 9.83 6.59 3.50
N SER A 23 9.07 6.52 2.41
CA SER A 23 8.78 7.66 1.52
C SER A 23 7.29 7.86 1.35
N ALA A 24 6.86 9.11 1.16
CA ALA A 24 5.49 9.48 0.79
C ALA A 24 5.49 10.03 -0.63
N TYR A 25 4.90 9.29 -1.56
CA TYR A 25 4.81 9.61 -2.98
C TYR A 25 3.37 9.85 -3.42
N SER A 26 3.15 10.92 -4.18
CA SER A 26 1.89 11.17 -4.88
C SER A 26 2.07 10.88 -6.36
N LYS A 27 1.29 9.94 -6.87
CA LYS A 27 1.26 9.66 -8.30
C LYS A 27 0.63 10.79 -9.10
N GLU A 28 -0.35 11.48 -8.52
CA GLU A 28 -1.09 12.56 -9.18
C GLU A 28 -0.19 13.76 -9.46
N ASP A 29 0.75 14.01 -8.53
CA ASP A 29 1.69 15.14 -8.64
C ASP A 29 3.07 14.72 -9.19
N GLY A 30 3.36 13.42 -9.31
CA GLY A 30 4.69 12.92 -9.67
C GLY A 30 5.78 13.19 -8.62
N ILE A 31 5.40 13.51 -7.36
CA ILE A 31 6.31 14.05 -6.34
C ILE A 31 6.43 13.15 -5.12
N CYS A 32 7.67 12.95 -4.66
CA CYS A 32 7.95 12.45 -3.33
C CYS A 32 7.98 13.60 -2.33
N TYR A 33 6.89 13.78 -1.57
CA TYR A 33 6.71 14.91 -0.64
C TYR A 33 7.63 14.89 0.56
N SER A 34 7.96 13.71 1.06
CA SER A 34 8.84 13.55 2.21
C SER A 34 9.39 12.14 2.32
N GLN A 35 10.46 12.02 3.10
CA GLN A 35 11.03 10.73 3.47
C GLN A 35 11.62 10.75 4.86
N VAL A 36 11.68 9.59 5.49
CA VAL A 36 12.25 9.37 6.81
C VAL A 36 13.11 8.13 6.78
N ALA A 37 14.34 8.24 7.26
CA ALA A 37 15.20 7.07 7.47
C ALA A 37 14.70 6.27 8.68
N VAL A 38 14.67 4.94 8.54
CA VAL A 38 14.34 4.02 9.64
C VAL A 38 15.56 3.91 10.55
N GLU A 39 15.38 4.24 11.82
CA GLU A 39 16.41 4.18 12.83
C GLU A 39 16.34 2.86 13.58
N GLY A 40 17.26 1.96 13.29
CA GLY A 40 17.29 0.62 13.89
C GLY A 40 16.42 -0.40 13.16
N LYS A 41 16.65 -1.65 13.43
CA LYS A 41 15.95 -2.77 12.79
C LYS A 41 14.53 -2.89 13.33
N GLY A 42 13.54 -2.93 12.44
CA GLY A 42 12.13 -3.14 12.81
C GLY A 42 11.36 -1.87 13.21
N ASN A 43 11.93 -0.67 13.09
CA ASN A 43 11.31 0.59 13.48
C ASN A 43 10.56 1.29 12.31
N GLU A 44 10.13 0.54 11.31
CA GLU A 44 9.43 1.07 10.13
C GLU A 44 8.09 1.72 10.51
N ILE A 45 7.35 1.14 11.46
CA ILE A 45 6.09 1.69 11.97
C ILE A 45 6.32 3.09 12.56
N GLU A 46 7.37 3.26 13.36
CA GLU A 46 7.73 4.56 13.93
C GLU A 46 8.15 5.55 12.84
N ALA A 47 8.89 5.09 11.83
CA ALA A 47 9.27 5.92 10.70
C ALA A 47 8.04 6.41 9.90
N ILE A 48 7.04 5.55 9.69
CA ILE A 48 5.75 5.92 9.09
C ILE A 48 5.04 6.98 9.93
N LEU A 49 4.98 6.81 11.24
CA LEU A 49 4.35 7.79 12.14
C LEU A 49 5.07 9.15 12.08
N ARG A 50 6.41 9.16 12.08
CA ARG A 50 7.21 10.38 11.93
C ARG A 50 7.04 11.02 10.55
N LEU A 51 6.91 10.21 9.49
CA LEU A 51 6.65 10.69 8.14
C LEU A 51 5.31 11.40 8.06
N LEU A 52 4.26 10.78 8.63
CA LEU A 52 2.93 11.37 8.69
C LEU A 52 2.90 12.70 9.47
N ASP A 53 3.81 12.92 10.46
CA ASP A 53 3.92 14.23 11.14
C ASP A 53 4.45 15.33 10.22
N LYS A 54 5.32 14.97 9.28
CA LYS A 54 6.01 15.92 8.40
C LYS A 54 5.20 16.38 7.19
N ILE A 55 4.12 15.66 6.85
CA ILE A 55 3.33 15.93 5.65
C ILE A 55 1.88 16.30 5.98
N SER A 56 1.29 17.12 5.14
CA SER A 56 -0.15 17.30 5.12
C SER A 56 -0.76 16.25 4.20
N VAL A 57 -1.70 15.48 4.73
CA VAL A 57 -2.43 14.45 3.98
C VAL A 57 -3.94 14.68 4.03
N LYS A 58 -4.35 15.90 4.41
CA LYS A 58 -5.77 16.25 4.53
C LYS A 58 -6.52 15.93 3.22
N GLU A 59 -7.66 15.24 3.37
CA GLU A 59 -8.53 14.82 2.26
C GLU A 59 -7.88 13.85 1.25
N CYS A 60 -6.63 13.39 1.51
CA CYS A 60 -5.98 12.39 0.68
C CYS A 60 -6.35 10.97 1.11
N ILE A 61 -6.33 10.04 0.17
CA ILE A 61 -6.31 8.61 0.49
C ILE A 61 -4.85 8.19 0.71
N VAL A 62 -4.54 7.77 1.93
CA VAL A 62 -3.22 7.23 2.30
C VAL A 62 -3.25 5.72 2.11
N THR A 63 -2.31 5.21 1.33
CA THR A 63 -2.10 3.77 1.16
C THR A 63 -0.73 3.39 1.70
N ILE A 64 -0.67 2.29 2.43
CA ILE A 64 0.56 1.73 2.99
C ILE A 64 0.45 0.22 2.80
N ASP A 65 1.57 -0.48 2.68
CA ASP A 65 1.57 -1.94 2.66
C ASP A 65 1.10 -2.52 4.01
N ALA A 66 1.08 -3.86 4.13
CA ALA A 66 0.51 -4.50 5.32
C ALA A 66 1.24 -4.18 6.64
N ILE A 67 2.48 -3.75 6.62
CA ILE A 67 3.18 -3.33 7.85
C ILE A 67 2.53 -2.10 8.46
N GLY A 68 1.99 -1.21 7.61
CA GLY A 68 1.26 -0.01 8.01
C GLY A 68 -0.15 -0.28 8.56
N THR A 69 -0.64 -1.53 8.52
CA THR A 69 -1.93 -1.88 9.11
C THR A 69 -1.79 -1.99 10.62
N GLN A 70 -1.71 -0.81 11.26
CA GLN A 70 -1.54 -0.60 12.68
C GLN A 70 -2.56 0.41 13.20
N LYS A 71 -3.09 0.14 14.39
CA LYS A 71 -4.11 0.98 15.04
C LYS A 71 -3.66 2.43 15.22
N GLU A 72 -2.40 2.63 15.56
CA GLU A 72 -1.78 3.95 15.78
C GLU A 72 -1.71 4.76 14.49
N ILE A 73 -1.34 4.09 13.38
CA ILE A 73 -1.26 4.72 12.05
C ILE A 73 -2.65 5.15 11.60
N ILE A 74 -3.66 4.28 11.71
CA ILE A 74 -5.04 4.59 11.34
C ILE A 74 -5.58 5.78 12.15
N LYS A 75 -5.38 5.78 13.47
CA LYS A 75 -5.76 6.90 14.33
C LYS A 75 -5.06 8.20 13.92
N LYS A 76 -3.79 8.13 13.55
CA LYS A 76 -3.02 9.30 13.13
C LYS A 76 -3.54 9.85 11.80
N ILE A 77 -3.82 8.98 10.83
CA ILE A 77 -4.43 9.36 9.54
C ILE A 77 -5.79 10.02 9.77
N GLY A 78 -6.66 9.43 10.61
CA GLY A 78 -7.96 9.99 10.96
C GLY A 78 -7.88 11.37 11.62
N LYS A 79 -6.94 11.57 12.57
CA LYS A 79 -6.69 12.89 13.18
C LYS A 79 -6.29 13.96 12.16
N LYS A 80 -5.65 13.57 11.06
CA LYS A 80 -5.28 14.47 9.96
C LYS A 80 -6.41 14.71 8.95
N LYS A 81 -7.63 14.21 9.23
CA LYS A 81 -8.80 14.31 8.34
C LYS A 81 -8.51 13.71 6.97
N SER A 82 -7.89 12.53 6.95
CA SER A 82 -7.51 11.78 5.75
C SER A 82 -8.21 10.44 5.71
N TYR A 83 -8.22 9.85 4.53
CA TYR A 83 -8.71 8.50 4.29
C TYR A 83 -7.54 7.52 4.26
N PHE A 84 -7.83 6.24 4.47
CA PHE A 84 -6.84 5.18 4.32
C PHE A 84 -7.40 3.99 3.54
N CYS A 85 -6.52 3.28 2.84
CA CYS A 85 -6.77 1.94 2.29
C CYS A 85 -5.52 1.09 2.55
N LEU A 86 -5.63 0.15 3.48
CA LEU A 86 -4.50 -0.62 4.00
C LEU A 86 -4.73 -2.11 3.78
N GLN A 87 -3.70 -2.79 3.26
CA GLN A 87 -3.75 -4.23 3.06
C GLN A 87 -3.63 -4.98 4.39
N VAL A 88 -4.48 -5.99 4.61
CA VAL A 88 -4.44 -6.86 5.79
C VAL A 88 -3.72 -8.15 5.45
N LYS A 89 -2.68 -8.50 6.22
CA LYS A 89 -1.92 -9.75 6.10
C LYS A 89 -1.84 -10.48 7.45
N GLY A 90 -0.96 -11.45 7.56
CA GLY A 90 -0.80 -12.28 8.76
C GLY A 90 -0.35 -11.55 10.03
N ASN A 91 0.15 -10.30 9.91
CA ASN A 91 0.45 -9.43 11.06
C ASN A 91 -0.82 -9.01 11.84
N GLN A 92 -1.99 -9.12 11.21
CA GLN A 92 -3.32 -8.90 11.81
C GLN A 92 -4.19 -10.13 11.54
N LYS A 93 -3.80 -11.28 12.12
CA LYS A 93 -4.31 -12.60 11.77
C LYS A 93 -5.84 -12.69 11.92
N THR A 94 -6.37 -12.38 13.09
CA THR A 94 -7.82 -12.46 13.36
C THR A 94 -8.63 -11.56 12.44
N LEU A 95 -8.18 -10.32 12.25
CA LEU A 95 -8.82 -9.38 11.33
C LEU A 95 -8.81 -9.90 9.89
N LYS A 96 -7.69 -10.49 9.46
CA LYS A 96 -7.55 -11.09 8.13
C LYS A 96 -8.53 -12.26 7.95
N GLU A 97 -8.57 -13.18 8.90
CA GLU A 97 -9.44 -14.36 8.87
C GLU A 97 -10.92 -13.95 8.81
N ASP A 98 -11.35 -13.02 9.65
CA ASP A 98 -12.72 -12.50 9.62
C ASP A 98 -13.11 -11.89 8.27
N ILE A 99 -12.23 -11.12 7.62
CA ILE A 99 -12.47 -10.53 6.30
C ILE A 99 -12.42 -11.60 5.20
N GLU A 100 -11.52 -12.56 5.30
CA GLU A 100 -11.38 -13.67 4.37
C GLU A 100 -12.64 -14.53 4.35
N ASP A 101 -13.17 -14.89 5.52
CA ASP A 101 -14.40 -15.66 5.68
C ASP A 101 -15.61 -14.93 5.06
N TYR A 102 -15.72 -13.61 5.28
CA TYR A 102 -16.78 -12.80 4.69
C TYR A 102 -16.76 -12.86 3.16
N PHE A 103 -15.59 -12.64 2.54
CA PHE A 103 -15.47 -12.70 1.08
C PHE A 103 -15.36 -14.12 0.50
N ALA A 104 -15.20 -15.15 1.32
CA ALA A 104 -15.29 -16.56 0.87
C ALA A 104 -16.74 -16.96 0.62
N ASP A 105 -17.71 -16.37 1.30
CA ASP A 105 -19.14 -16.65 1.11
C ASP A 105 -19.60 -16.19 -0.28
N LYS A 106 -20.20 -17.14 -1.03
CA LYS A 106 -20.69 -16.88 -2.38
C LYS A 106 -21.92 -15.97 -2.38
N GLY A 107 -22.80 -16.12 -1.38
CA GLY A 107 -24.01 -15.32 -1.25
C GLY A 107 -23.70 -13.85 -1.05
N PHE A 108 -22.75 -13.53 -0.16
CA PHE A 108 -22.30 -12.15 0.03
C PHE A 108 -21.68 -11.57 -1.23
N ARG A 109 -20.86 -12.33 -1.97
CA ARG A 109 -20.27 -11.82 -3.22
C ARG A 109 -21.30 -11.55 -4.31
N GLU A 110 -22.34 -12.41 -4.45
CA GLU A 110 -23.42 -12.13 -5.39
C GLU A 110 -24.23 -10.91 -4.97
N LYS A 111 -24.58 -10.76 -3.69
CA LYS A 111 -25.20 -9.56 -3.16
C LYS A 111 -24.41 -8.29 -3.51
N LEU A 112 -23.08 -8.29 -3.32
CA LEU A 112 -22.25 -7.15 -3.65
C LEU A 112 -22.22 -6.82 -5.15
N LYS A 113 -22.35 -7.82 -6.02
CA LYS A 113 -22.50 -7.58 -7.47
C LYS A 113 -23.82 -6.91 -7.81
N GLU A 114 -24.92 -7.38 -7.21
CA GLU A 114 -26.28 -6.80 -7.40
C GLU A 114 -26.35 -5.36 -6.88
N GLU A 115 -25.66 -5.05 -5.81
CA GLU A 115 -25.60 -3.72 -5.21
C GLU A 115 -24.60 -2.77 -5.92
N GLY A 116 -23.91 -3.22 -6.97
CA GLY A 116 -22.92 -2.41 -7.68
C GLY A 116 -21.61 -2.20 -6.90
N MET A 117 -21.37 -2.99 -5.85
CA MET A 117 -20.15 -2.97 -5.03
C MET A 117 -19.08 -3.95 -5.54
N TYR A 118 -19.04 -4.14 -6.84
CA TYR A 118 -18.15 -5.04 -7.57
C TYR A 118 -17.59 -4.38 -8.82
N SER A 119 -16.31 -4.61 -9.09
CA SER A 119 -15.67 -4.18 -10.34
C SER A 119 -14.79 -5.30 -10.90
N ARG A 120 -14.77 -5.46 -12.22
CA ARG A 120 -13.97 -6.47 -12.90
C ARG A 120 -13.26 -5.87 -14.09
N LYS A 121 -11.98 -6.19 -14.24
CA LYS A 121 -11.18 -5.85 -15.41
C LYS A 121 -10.38 -7.05 -15.88
N THR A 122 -10.41 -7.32 -17.19
CA THR A 122 -9.64 -8.39 -17.81
C THR A 122 -8.70 -7.77 -18.84
N GLU A 123 -7.44 -8.12 -18.77
CA GLU A 123 -6.38 -7.62 -19.64
C GLU A 123 -5.50 -8.76 -20.14
N LYS A 124 -5.08 -8.71 -21.40
CA LYS A 124 -4.11 -9.65 -21.94
C LYS A 124 -2.76 -8.98 -22.05
N GLN A 125 -1.79 -9.49 -21.32
CA GLN A 125 -0.42 -8.95 -21.29
C GLN A 125 0.60 -10.06 -21.47
N ARG A 126 1.54 -9.90 -22.41
CA ARG A 126 2.69 -10.81 -22.61
C ARG A 126 2.29 -12.28 -22.67
N GLY A 127 1.21 -12.62 -23.38
CA GLY A 127 0.75 -13.99 -23.57
C GLY A 127 -0.09 -14.59 -22.42
N ARG A 128 -0.31 -13.87 -21.33
CA ARG A 128 -1.16 -14.30 -20.21
C ARG A 128 -2.42 -13.44 -20.10
N LEU A 129 -3.49 -14.04 -19.63
CA LEU A 129 -4.75 -13.36 -19.33
C LEU A 129 -4.82 -13.08 -17.83
N GLU A 130 -4.97 -11.80 -17.51
CA GLU A 130 -5.12 -11.34 -16.13
C GLU A 130 -6.54 -10.81 -15.92
N THR A 131 -7.27 -11.42 -15.00
CA THR A 131 -8.58 -10.94 -14.55
C THR A 131 -8.45 -10.44 -13.11
N ARG A 132 -8.80 -9.19 -12.90
CA ARG A 132 -8.86 -8.57 -11.58
C ARG A 132 -10.29 -8.31 -11.19
N GLU A 133 -10.70 -8.84 -10.06
CA GLU A 133 -12.00 -8.63 -9.46
C GLU A 133 -11.83 -7.89 -8.13
N TYR A 134 -12.72 -6.94 -7.88
CA TYR A 134 -12.72 -6.15 -6.67
C TYR A 134 -14.12 -6.20 -6.05
N TYR A 135 -14.16 -6.45 -4.77
CA TYR A 135 -15.37 -6.43 -3.95
C TYR A 135 -15.17 -5.42 -2.83
N TYR A 136 -16.20 -4.66 -2.54
CA TYR A 136 -16.17 -3.63 -1.49
C TYR A 136 -17.48 -3.61 -0.73
N THR A 137 -17.44 -3.35 0.58
CA THR A 137 -18.62 -3.12 1.40
C THR A 137 -18.35 -2.16 2.53
N GLU A 138 -19.36 -1.39 2.91
CA GLU A 138 -19.39 -0.52 4.09
C GLU A 138 -20.10 -1.19 5.28
N GLU A 139 -20.63 -2.40 5.11
CA GLU A 139 -21.25 -3.19 6.18
C GLU A 139 -20.17 -3.77 7.12
N THR A 140 -19.63 -2.95 8.02
CA THR A 140 -18.52 -3.32 8.91
C THR A 140 -18.91 -3.49 10.38
N GLU A 141 -20.17 -3.30 10.76
CA GLU A 141 -20.61 -3.36 12.17
C GLU A 141 -20.29 -4.71 12.83
N TRP A 142 -20.50 -5.81 12.11
CA TRP A 142 -20.20 -7.15 12.58
C TRP A 142 -18.70 -7.33 12.86
N LEU A 143 -17.83 -6.78 11.98
CA LEU A 143 -16.37 -6.82 12.09
C LEU A 143 -15.91 -6.03 13.32
N ILE A 144 -16.45 -4.82 13.51
CA ILE A 144 -16.12 -3.93 14.63
C ILE A 144 -16.60 -4.50 15.97
N LYS A 145 -17.76 -5.18 16.01
CA LYS A 145 -18.23 -5.87 17.21
C LYS A 145 -17.24 -6.95 17.68
N ARG A 146 -16.59 -7.66 16.75
CA ARG A 146 -15.55 -8.67 17.04
C ARG A 146 -14.18 -8.07 17.29
N ASN A 147 -13.86 -6.98 16.62
CA ASN A 147 -12.54 -6.33 16.60
C ASN A 147 -12.67 -4.84 17.02
N LYS A 148 -13.04 -4.60 18.28
CA LYS A 148 -13.39 -3.26 18.83
C LYS A 148 -12.29 -2.20 18.67
N GLU A 149 -11.06 -2.62 18.53
CA GLU A 149 -9.90 -1.77 18.33
C GLU A 149 -9.81 -1.15 16.93
N TRP A 150 -10.61 -1.63 15.97
CA TRP A 150 -10.63 -1.17 14.57
C TRP A 150 -11.82 -0.27 14.25
N LYS A 151 -12.33 0.46 15.22
CA LYS A 151 -13.54 1.32 15.12
C LYS A 151 -13.45 2.42 14.06
N GLU A 152 -12.27 2.80 13.61
CA GLU A 152 -12.04 3.74 12.52
C GLU A 152 -12.28 3.14 11.13
N VAL A 153 -12.39 1.81 11.02
CA VAL A 153 -12.70 1.11 9.77
C VAL A 153 -14.16 1.32 9.43
N LYS A 154 -14.44 1.78 8.22
CA LYS A 154 -15.80 2.03 7.68
C LYS A 154 -16.10 1.18 6.46
N GLY A 155 -15.12 0.49 5.91
CA GLY A 155 -15.29 -0.40 4.78
C GLY A 155 -14.21 -1.47 4.76
N ILE A 156 -14.54 -2.58 4.14
CA ILE A 156 -13.61 -3.67 3.83
C ILE A 156 -13.69 -4.01 2.35
N GLY A 157 -12.58 -4.50 1.81
CA GLY A 157 -12.54 -4.90 0.41
C GLY A 157 -11.67 -6.11 0.15
N ALA A 158 -11.93 -6.77 -0.96
CA ALA A 158 -11.11 -7.84 -1.50
C ALA A 158 -10.70 -7.55 -2.93
N SER A 159 -9.46 -7.87 -3.27
CA SER A 159 -8.94 -7.89 -4.64
C SER A 159 -8.52 -9.31 -4.97
N ILE A 160 -9.08 -9.87 -6.05
CA ILE A 160 -8.79 -11.20 -6.55
C ILE A 160 -8.15 -11.06 -7.93
N LEU A 161 -6.90 -11.48 -8.04
CA LEU A 161 -6.19 -11.55 -9.31
C LEU A 161 -6.16 -13.02 -9.78
N THR A 162 -6.79 -13.29 -10.90
CA THR A 162 -6.68 -14.56 -11.61
C THR A 162 -5.76 -14.39 -12.80
N THR A 163 -4.68 -15.15 -12.85
CA THR A 163 -3.76 -15.20 -13.98
C THR A 163 -3.89 -16.55 -14.67
N GLU A 164 -4.12 -16.52 -15.98
CA GLU A 164 -4.16 -17.71 -16.82
C GLU A 164 -3.04 -17.68 -17.86
N GLU A 165 -2.15 -18.64 -17.78
CA GLU A 165 -0.99 -18.79 -18.66
C GLU A 165 -0.78 -20.26 -18.99
N ASN A 166 -0.67 -20.59 -20.29
CA ASN A 166 -0.46 -21.98 -20.76
C ASN A 166 -1.47 -22.99 -20.17
N GLY A 167 -2.75 -22.60 -20.05
CA GLY A 167 -3.82 -23.43 -19.49
C GLY A 167 -3.79 -23.61 -17.97
N LYS A 168 -2.83 -22.99 -17.27
CA LYS A 168 -2.77 -22.99 -15.80
C LYS A 168 -3.37 -21.71 -15.25
N LYS A 169 -4.24 -21.87 -14.24
CA LYS A 169 -4.83 -20.76 -13.50
C LYS A 169 -4.18 -20.64 -12.14
N GLN A 170 -3.82 -19.41 -11.78
CA GLN A 170 -3.36 -19.04 -10.43
C GLN A 170 -4.26 -17.93 -9.91
N GLU A 171 -4.62 -18.01 -8.64
CA GLU A 171 -5.44 -17.02 -7.97
C GLU A 171 -4.66 -16.42 -6.79
N GLN A 172 -4.66 -15.08 -6.70
CA GLN A 172 -4.10 -14.34 -5.60
C GLN A 172 -5.18 -13.44 -4.99
N LYS A 173 -5.45 -13.62 -3.70
CA LYS A 173 -6.41 -12.81 -2.94
C LYS A 173 -5.68 -11.84 -2.02
N ARG A 174 -6.18 -10.62 -1.93
CA ARG A 174 -5.71 -9.59 -1.00
C ARG A 174 -6.91 -8.93 -0.36
N TYR A 175 -6.81 -8.69 0.94
CA TYR A 175 -7.88 -8.08 1.75
C TYR A 175 -7.44 -6.73 2.28
N TYR A 176 -8.40 -5.83 2.45
CA TYR A 176 -8.16 -4.44 2.80
C TYR A 176 -9.15 -3.95 3.83
N ILE A 177 -8.70 -3.03 4.68
CA ILE A 177 -9.53 -2.18 5.51
C ILE A 177 -9.43 -0.74 5.05
N THR A 178 -10.51 0.01 5.19
CA THR A 178 -10.56 1.40 4.74
C THR A 178 -11.55 2.23 5.54
N ASN A 179 -11.45 3.55 5.45
CA ASN A 179 -12.48 4.49 5.88
C ASN A 179 -12.98 5.37 4.71
N ILE A 180 -12.69 4.96 3.48
CA ILE A 180 -13.18 5.65 2.27
C ILE A 180 -14.70 5.46 2.20
N ALA A 181 -15.40 6.53 1.88
CA ALA A 181 -16.80 6.51 1.46
C ALA A 181 -16.84 6.88 -0.02
N GLY A 182 -17.40 6.04 -0.87
CA GLY A 182 -17.42 6.31 -2.32
C GLY A 182 -17.51 5.06 -3.17
N GLY A 183 -17.82 3.94 -2.52
CA GLY A 183 -18.08 2.68 -3.20
C GLY A 183 -16.82 2.02 -3.80
N VAL A 184 -17.08 1.05 -4.67
CA VAL A 184 -16.04 0.19 -5.25
C VAL A 184 -15.06 0.94 -6.13
N GLU A 185 -15.47 1.99 -6.83
CA GLU A 185 -14.61 2.74 -7.76
C GLU A 185 -13.46 3.44 -7.01
N GLU A 186 -13.76 4.12 -5.90
CA GLU A 186 -12.77 4.75 -5.04
C GLU A 186 -11.83 3.71 -4.41
N PHE A 187 -12.39 2.58 -3.97
CA PHE A 187 -11.60 1.47 -3.45
C PHE A 187 -10.62 0.94 -4.50
N VAL A 188 -11.09 0.70 -5.74
CA VAL A 188 -10.23 0.23 -6.86
C VAL A 188 -9.12 1.25 -7.15
N ARG A 189 -9.46 2.55 -7.18
CA ARG A 189 -8.49 3.63 -7.40
C ARG A 189 -7.41 3.62 -6.31
N ALA A 190 -7.79 3.47 -5.05
CA ALA A 190 -6.86 3.40 -3.92
C ALA A 190 -5.93 2.18 -4.01
N VAL A 191 -6.49 0.98 -4.21
CA VAL A 191 -5.72 -0.28 -4.31
C VAL A 191 -4.74 -0.24 -5.48
N ARG A 192 -5.17 0.22 -6.66
CA ARG A 192 -4.30 0.32 -7.83
C ARG A 192 -3.28 1.46 -7.71
N GLY A 193 -3.69 2.54 -7.06
CA GLY A 193 -2.82 3.69 -6.82
C GLY A 193 -1.58 3.37 -5.99
N HIS A 194 -1.69 2.43 -5.06
CA HIS A 194 -0.56 2.02 -4.23
C HIS A 194 0.64 1.50 -5.02
N TRP A 195 0.39 0.80 -6.14
CA TRP A 195 1.46 0.25 -7.00
C TRP A 195 2.32 1.32 -7.68
N ALA A 196 1.87 2.57 -7.65
CA ALA A 196 2.66 3.65 -8.23
C ALA A 196 3.97 3.87 -7.46
N ILE A 197 3.99 3.69 -6.13
CA ILE A 197 5.22 3.81 -5.35
C ILE A 197 6.19 2.65 -5.61
N GLU A 198 5.69 1.44 -5.88
CA GLU A 198 6.53 0.32 -6.30
C GLU A 198 7.20 0.62 -7.66
N SER A 199 6.43 1.17 -8.63
CA SER A 199 6.95 1.60 -9.92
C SER A 199 7.98 2.73 -9.78
N TYR A 200 7.74 3.66 -8.87
CA TYR A 200 8.65 4.74 -8.54
C TYR A 200 9.98 4.20 -7.94
N HIS A 201 9.91 3.21 -7.04
CA HIS A 201 11.09 2.54 -6.52
C HIS A 201 11.85 1.78 -7.62
N TRP A 202 11.13 1.17 -8.56
CA TRP A 202 11.76 0.51 -9.71
C TRP A 202 12.54 1.50 -10.59
N ILE A 203 12.02 2.71 -10.85
CA ILE A 203 12.73 3.76 -11.58
C ILE A 203 14.02 4.15 -10.85
N LEU A 204 13.98 4.32 -9.54
CA LEU A 204 15.18 4.60 -8.74
C LEU A 204 16.26 3.50 -8.89
N ASP A 205 15.84 2.23 -8.91
CA ASP A 205 16.78 1.11 -8.99
C ASP A 205 17.32 0.88 -10.39
N VAL A 206 16.47 0.91 -11.40
CA VAL A 206 16.84 0.54 -12.77
C VAL A 206 17.41 1.74 -13.52
N THR A 207 16.70 2.87 -13.53
CA THR A 207 17.10 4.05 -14.29
C THR A 207 18.21 4.82 -13.60
N PHE A 208 18.05 5.08 -12.29
CA PHE A 208 19.02 5.83 -11.50
C PHE A 208 20.08 4.95 -10.83
N ARG A 209 20.02 3.65 -11.03
CA ARG A 209 20.99 2.66 -10.51
C ARG A 209 21.25 2.80 -9.01
N GLU A 210 20.20 3.05 -8.24
CA GLU A 210 20.33 3.36 -6.81
C GLU A 210 20.97 2.21 -6.04
N ASP A 211 20.52 0.97 -6.28
CA ASP A 211 21.07 -0.22 -5.63
C ASP A 211 22.51 -0.57 -6.09
N ALA A 212 22.97 -0.03 -7.21
CA ALA A 212 24.36 -0.13 -7.64
C ALA A 212 25.30 0.89 -6.97
N SER A 213 24.77 1.87 -6.26
CA SER A 213 25.55 2.91 -5.57
C SER A 213 26.25 2.31 -4.33
N ARG A 214 27.55 2.20 -4.36
CA ARG A 214 28.36 1.56 -3.31
C ARG A 214 28.86 2.50 -2.21
N THR A 215 28.16 3.61 -1.96
CA THR A 215 28.54 4.49 -0.86
C THR A 215 28.25 3.87 0.49
N LEU A 216 29.22 3.91 1.42
CA LEU A 216 29.06 3.40 2.79
C LEU A 216 28.65 4.48 3.79
N ASN A 217 28.73 5.74 3.38
CA ASN A 217 28.33 6.86 4.22
C ASN A 217 26.81 7.05 4.14
N LYS A 218 26.10 6.86 5.25
CA LYS A 218 24.63 6.96 5.33
C LYS A 218 24.10 8.33 4.92
N ASN A 219 24.81 9.42 5.27
CA ASN A 219 24.39 10.77 4.89
C ASN A 219 24.52 10.99 3.37
N VAL A 220 25.60 10.50 2.76
CA VAL A 220 25.81 10.58 1.31
C VAL A 220 24.72 9.77 0.60
N ALA A 221 24.46 8.53 1.03
CA ALA A 221 23.42 7.68 0.44
C ALA A 221 22.03 8.35 0.52
N ARG A 222 21.69 8.91 1.68
CA ARG A 222 20.43 9.63 1.89
C ARG A 222 20.31 10.88 0.99
N ASN A 223 21.36 11.66 0.88
CA ASN A 223 21.36 12.86 0.04
C ASN A 223 21.26 12.49 -1.45
N LEU A 224 21.97 11.47 -1.91
CA LEU A 224 21.86 10.96 -3.28
C LEU A 224 20.44 10.44 -3.58
N ASN A 225 19.79 9.75 -2.64
CA ASN A 225 18.41 9.32 -2.79
C ASN A 225 17.47 10.53 -2.94
N ILE A 226 17.64 11.61 -2.14
CA ILE A 226 16.86 12.85 -2.28
C ILE A 226 17.07 13.47 -3.67
N LEU A 227 18.31 13.58 -4.13
CA LEU A 227 18.62 14.15 -5.44
C LEU A 227 18.03 13.35 -6.60
N ARG A 228 18.06 12.01 -6.53
CA ARG A 228 17.41 11.14 -7.52
C ARG A 228 15.91 11.36 -7.56
N LYS A 229 15.26 11.43 -6.41
CA LYS A 229 13.83 11.70 -6.27
C LYS A 229 13.44 13.06 -6.84
N LEU A 230 14.23 14.08 -6.56
CA LEU A 230 14.04 15.41 -7.15
C LEU A 230 14.20 15.37 -8.67
N ALA A 231 15.20 14.66 -9.18
CA ALA A 231 15.41 14.52 -10.62
C ALA A 231 14.21 13.84 -11.30
N ILE A 232 13.63 12.80 -10.70
CA ILE A 232 12.39 12.17 -11.23
C ILE A 232 11.27 13.21 -11.30
N SER A 233 11.02 13.93 -10.21
CA SER A 233 9.94 14.94 -10.16
C SER A 233 10.10 16.11 -11.15
N ILE A 234 11.28 16.29 -11.72
CA ILE A 234 11.53 17.32 -12.76
C ILE A 234 11.33 16.73 -14.16
N LEU A 235 11.50 15.40 -14.31
CA LEU A 235 11.47 14.72 -15.61
C LEU A 235 10.07 14.16 -15.95
N GLU A 236 9.19 13.97 -14.95
CA GLU A 236 7.78 13.61 -15.12
C GLU A 236 6.91 14.85 -15.35
#